data_43e98e17a1fb6fc0c837423088d10139
#
_entry.id   43e98e17a1fb6fc0c837423088d10139
#
_cell.length_a   1.000
_cell.length_b   1.000
_cell.length_c   1.000
_cell.angle_alpha   90.00
_cell.angle_beta   90.00
_cell.angle_gamma   90.00
#
_symmetry.space_group_name_H-M   'P 1'
#
loop_
_entity.id
_entity.type
_entity.pdbx_description
1 polymer ?
#
loop_
_entity_poly.entity_id
_entity_poly.type
_entity_poly.pdbx_seq_one_letter_code
_entity_poly.pdbx_strand_id
1 'polypeptide(L)'
;MKILLIDDHKLFSQSLALVLDQTTSDVQVDMINSEGELPDDLSELTVYDVLVLDINLDKGFSEDGFELAERVRAVAVDLPILMLTGFDLPVYEYQAHKLELSGFVNKNIGTEDLLSLLKHVKDGGRHFTTENWFIDELTPRERELLGAIATGKKRKMIAEELYISERTLTNHMQSIMDKLEVNSTIEALQKARELGYLK
;
A
#
# COMPACT_ATOMS: atom_id res chain seq x y z
N MET A 1 -11.54 2.82 22.35
CA MET A 1 -10.48 2.79 21.32
C MET A 1 -10.84 3.81 20.26
N LYS A 2 -9.93 4.74 19.98
CA LYS A 2 -10.14 5.80 18.99
C LYS A 2 -9.37 5.49 17.73
N ILE A 3 -10.06 5.32 16.61
CA ILE A 3 -9.50 4.93 15.32
C ILE A 3 -9.63 6.10 14.35
N LEU A 4 -8.57 6.36 13.57
CA LEU A 4 -8.66 7.20 12.39
C LEU A 4 -8.69 6.31 11.15
N LEU A 5 -9.68 6.47 10.29
CA LEU A 5 -9.78 5.82 8.99
C LEU A 5 -9.50 6.84 7.89
N ILE A 6 -8.49 6.62 7.07
CA ILE A 6 -8.19 7.43 5.89
C ILE A 6 -8.43 6.59 4.64
N ASP A 7 -9.43 7.00 3.85
CA ASP A 7 -9.85 6.30 2.63
C ASP A 7 -10.64 7.28 1.75
N ASP A 8 -10.30 7.42 0.49
CA ASP A 8 -10.98 8.33 -0.46
C ASP A 8 -12.39 7.85 -0.87
N HIS A 9 -12.74 6.60 -0.53
CA HIS A 9 -14.05 6.00 -0.77
C HIS A 9 -15.02 6.28 0.38
N LYS A 10 -15.65 7.47 0.39
CA LYS A 10 -16.58 7.92 1.46
C LYS A 10 -17.63 6.89 1.87
N LEU A 11 -18.23 6.19 0.90
CA LEU A 11 -19.27 5.21 1.20
C LEU A 11 -18.71 4.01 1.98
N PHE A 12 -17.51 3.57 1.65
CA PHE A 12 -16.83 2.50 2.37
C PHE A 12 -16.53 2.94 3.80
N SER A 13 -15.89 4.11 3.99
CA SER A 13 -15.53 4.66 5.30
C SER A 13 -16.74 4.80 6.21
N GLN A 14 -17.83 5.39 5.70
CA GLN A 14 -19.08 5.57 6.44
C GLN A 14 -19.73 4.24 6.82
N SER A 15 -19.72 3.26 5.90
CA SER A 15 -20.27 1.94 6.16
C SER A 15 -19.47 1.20 7.22
N LEU A 16 -18.14 1.24 7.15
CA LEU A 16 -17.26 0.61 8.12
C LEU A 16 -17.41 1.24 9.50
N ALA A 17 -17.41 2.58 9.59
CA ALA A 17 -17.61 3.30 10.84
C ALA A 17 -18.95 2.94 11.49
N LEU A 18 -20.05 2.92 10.70
CA LEU A 18 -21.38 2.53 11.19
C LEU A 18 -21.41 1.11 11.73
N VAL A 19 -20.80 0.15 11.01
CA VAL A 19 -20.78 -1.25 11.42
C VAL A 19 -19.97 -1.44 12.69
N LEU A 20 -18.82 -0.77 12.83
CA LEU A 20 -18.00 -0.83 14.04
C LEU A 20 -18.73 -0.22 15.25
N ASP A 21 -19.41 0.92 15.07
CA ASP A 21 -20.21 1.57 16.12
C ASP A 21 -21.37 0.69 16.59
N GLN A 22 -22.04 -0.02 15.68
CA GLN A 22 -23.11 -0.96 16.00
C GLN A 22 -22.62 -2.24 16.70
N THR A 23 -21.38 -2.64 16.43
CA THR A 23 -20.80 -3.89 16.99
C THR A 23 -20.30 -3.67 18.41
N THR A 24 -19.82 -2.47 18.75
CA THR A 24 -19.29 -2.17 20.09
C THR A 24 -19.33 -0.67 20.41
N SER A 25 -19.73 -0.33 21.63
CA SER A 25 -19.69 1.06 22.13
C SER A 25 -18.27 1.54 22.52
N ASP A 26 -17.30 0.65 22.50
CA ASP A 26 -15.93 0.94 22.97
C ASP A 26 -15.02 1.47 21.88
N VAL A 27 -15.53 1.62 20.65
CA VAL A 27 -14.79 2.10 19.46
C VAL A 27 -15.42 3.39 18.98
N GLN A 28 -14.58 4.39 18.74
CA GLN A 28 -14.91 5.62 18.03
C GLN A 28 -14.09 5.66 16.75
N VAL A 29 -14.73 5.93 15.61
CA VAL A 29 -14.08 6.04 14.30
C VAL A 29 -14.23 7.45 13.78
N ASP A 30 -13.12 8.15 13.64
CA ASP A 30 -13.04 9.41 12.89
C ASP A 30 -12.57 9.10 11.45
N MET A 31 -12.99 9.89 10.47
CA MET A 31 -12.75 9.62 9.05
C MET A 31 -12.13 10.83 8.36
N ILE A 32 -11.18 10.58 7.46
CA ILE A 32 -10.61 11.54 6.51
C ILE A 32 -10.79 10.96 5.11
N ASN A 33 -11.44 11.70 4.23
CA ASN A 33 -11.73 11.25 2.86
C ASN A 33 -11.11 12.14 1.77
N SER A 34 -10.35 13.15 2.15
CA SER A 34 -9.61 14.03 1.24
C SER A 34 -8.41 14.66 1.94
N GLU A 35 -7.38 15.00 1.20
CA GLU A 35 -6.15 15.61 1.71
C GLU A 35 -6.42 16.92 2.50
N GLY A 36 -7.41 17.71 2.07
CA GLY A 36 -7.79 18.94 2.77
C GLY A 36 -8.41 18.76 4.16
N GLU A 37 -8.72 17.53 4.56
CA GLU A 37 -9.20 17.16 5.90
C GLU A 37 -8.06 16.70 6.82
N LEU A 38 -6.84 16.46 6.27
CA LEU A 38 -5.66 16.15 7.07
C LEU A 38 -5.25 17.36 7.92
N PRO A 39 -4.77 17.16 9.15
CA PRO A 39 -4.18 18.24 9.92
C PRO A 39 -2.88 18.73 9.25
N ASP A 40 -2.59 20.03 9.39
CA ASP A 40 -1.34 20.62 8.89
C ASP A 40 -0.10 19.98 9.56
N ASP A 41 -0.22 19.59 10.83
CA ASP A 41 0.78 18.84 11.59
C ASP A 41 0.31 17.40 11.83
N LEU A 42 0.90 16.45 11.10
CA LEU A 42 0.57 15.03 11.23
C LEU A 42 0.91 14.44 12.63
N SER A 43 1.67 15.14 13.47
CA SER A 43 1.89 14.71 14.85
C SER A 43 0.61 14.76 15.70
N GLU A 44 -0.39 15.53 15.29
CA GLU A 44 -1.71 15.57 15.93
C GLU A 44 -2.44 14.22 15.84
N LEU A 45 -2.06 13.35 14.89
CA LEU A 45 -2.65 12.01 14.75
C LEU A 45 -2.31 11.07 15.91
N THR A 46 -1.35 11.43 16.76
CA THR A 46 -1.00 10.65 17.98
C THR A 46 -2.13 10.56 19.02
N VAL A 47 -3.22 11.30 18.85
CA VAL A 47 -4.43 11.20 19.70
C VAL A 47 -5.24 9.92 19.41
N TYR A 48 -4.96 9.24 18.32
CA TYR A 48 -5.60 7.98 17.93
C TYR A 48 -4.83 6.77 18.45
N ASP A 49 -5.58 5.71 18.77
CA ASP A 49 -5.02 4.42 19.18
C ASP A 49 -4.50 3.62 17.97
N VAL A 50 -5.15 3.77 16.80
CA VAL A 50 -4.79 3.10 15.54
C VAL A 50 -5.15 3.99 14.35
N LEU A 51 -4.26 4.07 13.37
CA LEU A 51 -4.52 4.59 12.04
C LEU A 51 -4.81 3.43 11.09
N VAL A 52 -5.97 3.44 10.44
CA VAL A 52 -6.32 2.55 9.34
C VAL A 52 -6.24 3.34 8.04
N LEU A 53 -5.41 2.91 7.11
CA LEU A 53 -5.04 3.69 5.93
C LEU A 53 -5.22 2.87 4.66
N ASP A 54 -6.04 3.38 3.73
CA ASP A 54 -6.14 2.77 2.39
C ASP A 54 -4.85 3.00 1.60
N ILE A 55 -4.46 1.98 0.84
CA ILE A 55 -3.31 2.07 -0.07
C ILE A 55 -3.62 2.97 -1.27
N ASN A 56 -4.83 2.83 -1.83
CA ASN A 56 -5.20 3.50 -3.07
C ASN A 56 -5.94 4.81 -2.78
N LEU A 57 -5.20 5.85 -2.46
CA LEU A 57 -5.72 7.20 -2.27
C LEU A 57 -5.65 7.97 -3.59
N ASP A 58 -6.62 7.72 -4.50
CA ASP A 58 -6.61 8.31 -5.85
C ASP A 58 -7.35 9.65 -5.93
N LYS A 59 -8.48 9.78 -5.20
CA LYS A 59 -9.39 10.94 -5.33
C LYS A 59 -9.24 11.91 -4.19
N GLY A 60 -8.59 13.04 -4.47
CA GLY A 60 -8.46 14.12 -3.50
C GLY A 60 -7.25 13.99 -2.58
N PHE A 61 -6.33 13.11 -2.89
CA PHE A 61 -4.99 13.03 -2.32
C PHE A 61 -3.95 13.20 -3.42
N SER A 62 -2.82 13.83 -3.10
CA SER A 62 -1.67 14.03 -3.99
C SER A 62 -0.65 12.91 -3.91
N GLU A 63 -0.81 12.02 -2.94
CA GLU A 63 0.09 10.90 -2.62
C GLU A 63 -0.70 9.61 -2.39
N ASP A 64 -0.06 8.46 -2.50
CA ASP A 64 -0.66 7.17 -2.15
C ASP A 64 -0.60 6.89 -0.63
N GLY A 65 -1.27 5.80 -0.20
CA GLY A 65 -1.32 5.45 1.21
C GLY A 65 0.05 5.10 1.81
N PHE A 66 1.00 4.59 1.03
CA PHE A 66 2.34 4.29 1.54
C PHE A 66 3.18 5.55 1.74
N GLU A 67 3.10 6.51 0.82
CA GLU A 67 3.75 7.81 0.95
C GLU A 67 3.21 8.56 2.17
N LEU A 68 1.89 8.55 2.37
CA LEU A 68 1.27 9.13 3.57
C LEU A 68 1.69 8.37 4.85
N ALA A 69 1.72 7.03 4.84
CA ALA A 69 2.17 6.23 5.98
C ALA A 69 3.62 6.55 6.38
N GLU A 70 4.52 6.73 5.40
CA GLU A 70 5.91 7.11 5.65
C GLU A 70 6.01 8.50 6.32
N ARG A 71 5.23 9.47 5.85
CA ARG A 71 5.16 10.81 6.47
C ARG A 71 4.61 10.77 7.89
N VAL A 72 3.54 10.02 8.12
CA VAL A 72 2.98 9.83 9.47
C VAL A 72 4.00 9.15 10.39
N ARG A 73 4.65 8.08 9.91
CA ARG A 73 5.67 7.36 10.68
C ARG A 73 6.84 8.25 11.09
N ALA A 74 7.23 9.22 10.27
CA ALA A 74 8.33 10.14 10.56
C ALA A 74 8.04 11.06 11.77
N VAL A 75 6.78 11.35 12.08
CA VAL A 75 6.37 12.29 13.15
C VAL A 75 5.58 11.64 14.28
N ALA A 76 4.89 10.54 14.00
CA ALA A 76 4.08 9.76 14.95
C ALA A 76 4.61 8.32 15.05
N VAL A 77 5.85 8.18 15.54
CA VAL A 77 6.63 6.92 15.49
C VAL A 77 5.91 5.76 16.19
N ASP A 78 5.20 6.01 17.28
CA ASP A 78 4.53 4.97 18.07
C ASP A 78 3.08 4.71 17.64
N LEU A 79 2.53 5.50 16.71
CA LEU A 79 1.16 5.30 16.24
C LEU A 79 1.06 4.01 15.41
N PRO A 80 0.27 3.02 15.84
CA PRO A 80 0.03 1.82 15.06
C PRO A 80 -0.67 2.16 13.74
N ILE A 81 -0.10 1.71 12.61
CA ILE A 81 -0.66 1.91 11.27
C ILE A 81 -1.00 0.55 10.67
N LEU A 82 -2.28 0.36 10.34
CA LEU A 82 -2.81 -0.81 9.65
C LEU A 82 -3.17 -0.41 8.21
N MET A 83 -2.48 -0.99 7.23
CA MET A 83 -2.82 -0.77 5.82
C MET A 83 -4.06 -1.58 5.44
N LEU A 84 -5.01 -0.93 4.77
CA LEU A 84 -6.24 -1.54 4.28
C LEU A 84 -6.24 -1.51 2.75
N THR A 85 -6.58 -2.61 2.10
CA THR A 85 -6.53 -2.72 0.64
C THR A 85 -7.68 -3.53 0.06
N GLY A 86 -8.07 -3.22 -1.17
CA GLY A 86 -8.97 -4.07 -1.95
C GLY A 86 -8.26 -5.25 -2.63
N PHE A 87 -6.92 -5.29 -2.61
CA PHE A 87 -6.12 -6.28 -3.35
C PHE A 87 -5.02 -6.86 -2.47
N ASP A 88 -5.00 -8.18 -2.30
CA ASP A 88 -3.94 -8.91 -1.58
C ASP A 88 -2.74 -9.12 -2.49
N LEU A 89 -1.92 -8.07 -2.63
CA LEU A 89 -0.72 -8.14 -3.44
C LEU A 89 0.52 -8.27 -2.55
N PRO A 90 1.35 -9.30 -2.75
CA PRO A 90 2.53 -9.57 -1.91
C PRO A 90 3.49 -8.38 -1.79
N VAL A 91 3.63 -7.57 -2.86
CA VAL A 91 4.48 -6.38 -2.82
C VAL A 91 3.96 -5.30 -1.87
N TYR A 92 2.64 -5.18 -1.70
CA TYR A 92 2.05 -4.22 -0.76
C TYR A 92 2.28 -4.65 0.69
N GLU A 93 2.07 -5.93 0.97
CA GLU A 93 2.34 -6.48 2.30
C GLU A 93 3.84 -6.36 2.67
N TYR A 94 4.73 -6.66 1.72
CA TYR A 94 6.16 -6.46 1.87
C TYR A 94 6.52 -4.98 2.13
N GLN A 95 5.93 -4.04 1.39
CA GLN A 95 6.17 -2.60 1.57
C GLN A 95 5.71 -2.13 2.96
N ALA A 96 4.53 -2.59 3.42
CA ALA A 96 4.04 -2.32 4.76
C ALA A 96 5.00 -2.85 5.85
N HIS A 97 5.51 -4.07 5.66
CA HIS A 97 6.50 -4.66 6.57
C HIS A 97 7.81 -3.85 6.60
N LYS A 98 8.31 -3.42 5.44
CA LYS A 98 9.54 -2.63 5.31
C LYS A 98 9.44 -1.26 6.00
N LEU A 99 8.28 -0.62 5.95
CA LEU A 99 7.98 0.61 6.67
C LEU A 99 7.70 0.41 8.16
N GLU A 100 7.90 -0.82 8.66
CA GLU A 100 7.64 -1.19 10.06
C GLU A 100 6.22 -0.86 10.52
N LEU A 101 5.24 -0.96 9.59
CA LEU A 101 3.84 -0.75 9.92
C LEU A 101 3.32 -1.90 10.79
N SER A 102 2.18 -1.72 11.41
CA SER A 102 1.62 -2.70 12.35
C SER A 102 0.88 -3.85 11.65
N GLY A 103 0.50 -3.67 10.38
CA GLY A 103 -0.14 -4.75 9.65
C GLY A 103 -0.65 -4.35 8.29
N PHE A 104 -1.16 -5.36 7.61
CA PHE A 104 -1.73 -5.31 6.29
C PHE A 104 -2.98 -6.20 6.25
N VAL A 105 -4.10 -5.71 5.70
CA VAL A 105 -5.36 -6.45 5.70
C VAL A 105 -6.21 -6.10 4.48
N ASN A 106 -6.95 -7.11 3.99
CA ASN A 106 -7.90 -6.91 2.88
C ASN A 106 -9.21 -6.27 3.36
N LYS A 107 -9.79 -5.36 2.55
CA LYS A 107 -11.12 -4.76 2.79
C LYS A 107 -12.26 -5.78 2.87
N ASN A 108 -12.05 -7.02 2.43
CA ASN A 108 -13.01 -8.12 2.55
C ASN A 108 -13.02 -8.81 3.92
N ILE A 109 -12.17 -8.38 4.88
CA ILE A 109 -12.13 -8.91 6.24
C ILE A 109 -13.51 -8.79 6.92
N GLY A 110 -13.90 -9.80 7.69
CA GLY A 110 -15.11 -9.73 8.51
C GLY A 110 -15.00 -8.68 9.62
N THR A 111 -16.13 -8.08 10.02
CA THR A 111 -16.13 -7.00 11.03
C THR A 111 -15.56 -7.44 12.37
N GLU A 112 -15.91 -8.64 12.84
CA GLU A 112 -15.43 -9.19 14.12
C GLU A 112 -13.92 -9.45 14.08
N ASP A 113 -13.42 -9.97 12.95
CA ASP A 113 -12.00 -10.22 12.71
C ASP A 113 -11.22 -8.90 12.66
N LEU A 114 -11.76 -7.88 11.96
CA LEU A 114 -11.17 -6.56 11.92
C LEU A 114 -11.10 -5.92 13.31
N LEU A 115 -12.18 -6.01 14.10
CA LEU A 115 -12.20 -5.48 15.45
C LEU A 115 -11.18 -6.18 16.37
N SER A 116 -11.04 -7.48 16.23
CA SER A 116 -10.04 -8.28 16.96
C SER A 116 -8.63 -7.87 16.56
N LEU A 117 -8.41 -7.68 15.25
CA LEU A 117 -7.13 -7.22 14.70
C LEU A 117 -6.77 -5.80 15.17
N LEU A 118 -7.72 -4.86 15.16
CA LEU A 118 -7.49 -3.49 15.63
C LEU A 118 -7.09 -3.45 17.12
N LYS A 119 -7.70 -4.29 17.94
CA LYS A 119 -7.31 -4.46 19.37
C LYS A 119 -5.90 -5.03 19.48
N HIS A 120 -5.58 -6.07 18.71
CA HIS A 120 -4.25 -6.69 18.68
C HIS A 120 -3.17 -5.68 18.30
N VAL A 121 -3.41 -4.90 17.24
CA VAL A 121 -2.48 -3.88 16.73
C VAL A 121 -2.31 -2.72 17.73
N LYS A 122 -3.41 -2.27 18.37
CA LYS A 122 -3.35 -1.26 19.44
C LYS A 122 -2.44 -1.71 20.60
N ASP A 123 -2.49 -2.98 20.94
CA ASP A 123 -1.69 -3.57 22.04
C ASP A 123 -0.23 -3.87 21.61
N GLY A 124 0.21 -3.37 20.46
CA GLY A 124 1.57 -3.53 19.94
C GLY A 124 1.79 -4.81 19.12
N GLY A 125 0.74 -5.56 18.81
CA GLY A 125 0.81 -6.71 17.92
C GLY A 125 1.02 -6.31 16.47
N ARG A 126 1.48 -7.25 15.66
CA ARG A 126 1.63 -7.08 14.19
C ARG A 126 0.82 -8.14 13.46
N HIS A 127 0.35 -7.80 12.26
CA HIS A 127 -0.42 -8.71 11.42
C HIS A 127 0.08 -8.68 9.97
N PHE A 128 0.78 -9.75 9.61
CA PHE A 128 1.25 -10.03 8.25
C PHE A 128 1.01 -11.51 7.95
N THR A 129 0.62 -11.83 6.72
CA THR A 129 0.34 -13.22 6.32
C THR A 129 1.60 -13.98 5.93
N THR A 130 2.65 -13.26 5.54
CA THR A 130 3.91 -13.83 5.06
C THR A 130 5.01 -13.65 6.10
N GLU A 131 5.66 -14.76 6.52
CA GLU A 131 6.81 -14.72 7.42
C GLU A 131 8.16 -14.60 6.69
N ASN A 132 8.22 -15.00 5.41
CA ASN A 132 9.44 -15.01 4.61
C ASN A 132 9.36 -14.02 3.44
N TRP A 133 10.04 -12.91 3.61
CA TRP A 133 10.10 -11.81 2.64
C TRP A 133 11.34 -11.97 1.74
N PHE A 134 11.23 -12.78 0.69
CA PHE A 134 12.21 -12.80 -0.41
C PHE A 134 11.58 -12.23 -1.67
N ILE A 135 11.35 -10.91 -1.67
CA ILE A 135 11.00 -10.19 -2.89
C ILE A 135 12.22 -9.36 -3.27
N ASP A 136 12.88 -9.74 -4.36
CA ASP A 136 13.92 -8.90 -4.97
C ASP A 136 13.25 -7.64 -5.53
N GLU A 137 13.40 -6.51 -4.83
CA GLU A 137 12.71 -5.27 -5.17
C GLU A 137 13.13 -4.76 -6.55
N LEU A 138 12.14 -4.50 -7.38
CA LEU A 138 12.35 -3.70 -8.57
C LEU A 138 12.61 -2.24 -8.17
N THR A 139 13.71 -1.69 -8.67
CA THR A 139 14.02 -0.27 -8.51
C THR A 139 12.92 0.61 -9.14
N PRO A 140 12.76 1.88 -8.74
CA PRO A 140 11.80 2.79 -9.37
C PRO A 140 11.96 2.83 -10.89
N ARG A 141 13.21 2.80 -11.39
CA ARG A 141 13.51 2.79 -12.82
C ARG A 141 13.10 1.51 -13.52
N GLU A 142 13.24 0.36 -12.85
CA GLU A 142 12.79 -0.93 -13.38
C GLU A 142 11.26 -1.02 -13.41
N ARG A 143 10.56 -0.47 -12.42
CA ARG A 143 9.09 -0.39 -12.42
C ARG A 143 8.58 0.50 -13.55
N GLU A 144 9.17 1.68 -13.75
CA GLU A 144 8.84 2.59 -14.84
C GLU A 144 9.03 1.93 -16.22
N LEU A 145 10.15 1.24 -16.41
CA LEU A 145 10.45 0.52 -17.63
C LEU A 145 9.47 -0.64 -17.87
N LEU A 146 9.17 -1.40 -16.84
CA LEU A 146 8.23 -2.51 -16.91
C LEU A 146 6.82 -2.01 -17.27
N GLY A 147 6.37 -0.90 -16.67
CA GLY A 147 5.13 -0.22 -17.02
C GLY A 147 5.08 0.22 -18.48
N ALA A 148 6.17 0.81 -18.99
CA ALA A 148 6.27 1.21 -20.38
C ALA A 148 6.19 0.00 -21.33
N ILE A 149 6.84 -1.13 -21.00
CA ILE A 149 6.78 -2.37 -21.80
C ILE A 149 5.36 -2.97 -21.78
N ALA A 150 4.66 -2.90 -20.66
CA ALA A 150 3.28 -3.37 -20.54
C ALA A 150 2.29 -2.66 -21.50
N THR A 151 2.64 -1.45 -21.96
CA THR A 151 1.84 -0.73 -22.99
C THR A 151 1.89 -1.36 -24.38
N GLY A 152 2.80 -2.32 -24.62
CA GLY A 152 3.00 -2.95 -25.93
C GLY A 152 3.70 -2.10 -26.99
N LYS A 153 4.24 -0.93 -26.63
CA LYS A 153 5.03 -0.08 -27.52
C LYS A 153 6.31 -0.78 -27.98
N LYS A 154 6.82 -0.40 -29.15
CA LYS A 154 8.10 -0.90 -29.65
C LYS A 154 9.24 -0.46 -28.73
N ARG A 155 10.22 -1.34 -28.49
CA ARG A 155 11.39 -1.08 -27.63
C ARG A 155 12.12 0.23 -27.93
N LYS A 156 12.27 0.57 -29.23
CA LYS A 156 12.87 1.82 -29.66
C LYS A 156 12.10 3.04 -29.13
N MET A 157 10.77 3.04 -29.24
CA MET A 157 9.93 4.13 -28.71
C MET A 157 10.03 4.26 -27.21
N ILE A 158 10.02 3.13 -26.48
CA ILE A 158 10.20 3.12 -25.04
C ILE A 158 11.56 3.68 -24.64
N ALA A 159 12.61 3.28 -25.34
CA ALA A 159 13.97 3.79 -25.09
C ALA A 159 14.05 5.30 -25.30
N GLU A 160 13.43 5.83 -26.36
CA GLU A 160 13.33 7.26 -26.63
C GLU A 160 12.52 8.00 -25.54
N GLU A 161 11.36 7.49 -25.13
CA GLU A 161 10.52 8.07 -24.07
C GLU A 161 11.23 8.11 -22.72
N LEU A 162 12.00 7.07 -22.40
CA LEU A 162 12.75 6.95 -21.16
C LEU A 162 14.16 7.58 -21.21
N TYR A 163 14.52 8.21 -22.34
CA TYR A 163 15.85 8.84 -22.58
C TYR A 163 17.02 7.88 -22.34
N ILE A 164 16.90 6.62 -22.78
CA ILE A 164 17.95 5.59 -22.68
C ILE A 164 18.21 4.95 -24.05
N SER A 165 19.32 4.20 -24.15
CA SER A 165 19.59 3.38 -25.34
C SER A 165 18.77 2.07 -25.30
N GLU A 166 18.49 1.47 -26.46
CA GLU A 166 17.87 0.13 -26.54
C GLU A 166 18.71 -0.94 -25.82
N ARG A 167 20.04 -0.78 -25.80
CA ARG A 167 20.96 -1.64 -25.04
C ARG A 167 20.75 -1.51 -23.54
N THR A 168 20.59 -0.28 -23.06
CA THR A 168 20.29 -0.01 -21.62
C THR A 168 18.93 -0.60 -21.23
N LEU A 169 17.94 -0.45 -22.11
CA LEU A 169 16.61 -1.06 -21.92
C LEU A 169 16.72 -2.59 -21.81
N THR A 170 17.51 -3.23 -22.67
CA THR A 170 17.73 -4.68 -22.64
C THR A 170 18.40 -5.11 -21.33
N ASN A 171 19.40 -4.36 -20.85
CA ASN A 171 20.06 -4.66 -19.58
C ASN A 171 19.12 -4.54 -18.39
N HIS A 172 18.28 -3.50 -18.35
CA HIS A 172 17.26 -3.39 -17.29
C HIS A 172 16.25 -4.52 -17.37
N MET A 173 15.81 -4.93 -18.57
CA MET A 173 14.91 -6.08 -18.70
C MET A 173 15.52 -7.38 -18.20
N GLN A 174 16.82 -7.59 -18.45
CA GLN A 174 17.51 -8.75 -17.91
C GLN A 174 17.54 -8.70 -16.38
N SER A 175 17.90 -7.57 -15.79
CA SER A 175 17.87 -7.38 -14.33
C SER A 175 16.47 -7.63 -13.74
N ILE A 176 15.40 -7.15 -14.40
CA ILE A 176 14.02 -7.41 -13.99
C ILE A 176 13.70 -8.90 -14.04
N MET A 177 14.07 -9.58 -15.14
CA MET A 177 13.82 -11.02 -15.28
C MET A 177 14.56 -11.83 -14.22
N ASP A 178 15.82 -11.47 -13.94
CA ASP A 178 16.63 -12.13 -12.90
C ASP A 178 16.00 -11.95 -11.52
N LYS A 179 15.55 -10.72 -11.18
CA LYS A 179 14.89 -10.41 -9.90
C LYS A 179 13.51 -11.08 -9.74
N LEU A 180 12.79 -11.23 -10.83
CA LEU A 180 11.48 -11.91 -10.82
C LEU A 180 11.59 -13.42 -10.99
N GLU A 181 12.82 -13.95 -11.16
CA GLU A 181 13.11 -15.37 -11.40
C GLU A 181 12.33 -15.95 -12.60
N VAL A 182 12.33 -15.21 -13.72
CA VAL A 182 11.64 -15.59 -14.95
C VAL A 182 12.56 -15.51 -16.17
N ASN A 183 12.19 -16.20 -17.27
CA ASN A 183 13.06 -16.35 -18.44
C ASN A 183 12.57 -15.57 -19.68
N SER A 184 11.43 -14.89 -19.60
CA SER A 184 10.89 -14.13 -20.72
C SER A 184 10.22 -12.83 -20.29
N THR A 185 10.14 -11.86 -21.21
CA THR A 185 9.42 -10.59 -20.99
C THR A 185 7.92 -10.85 -20.68
N ILE A 186 7.31 -11.86 -21.30
CA ILE A 186 5.89 -12.19 -21.07
C ILE A 186 5.70 -12.69 -19.65
N GLU A 187 6.54 -13.62 -19.20
CA GLU A 187 6.53 -14.12 -17.82
C GLU A 187 6.81 -12.99 -16.82
N ALA A 188 7.74 -12.08 -17.14
CA ALA A 188 8.04 -10.92 -16.29
C ALA A 188 6.81 -10.00 -16.12
N LEU A 189 6.07 -9.73 -17.20
CA LEU A 189 4.84 -8.94 -17.14
C LEU A 189 3.73 -9.65 -16.34
N GLN A 190 3.59 -10.97 -16.52
CA GLN A 190 2.62 -11.76 -15.76
C GLN A 190 2.98 -11.77 -14.28
N LYS A 191 4.21 -12.09 -13.95
CA LYS A 191 4.71 -12.13 -12.56
C LYS A 191 4.62 -10.76 -11.88
N ALA A 192 4.90 -9.69 -12.63
CA ALA A 192 4.77 -8.33 -12.14
C ALA A 192 3.33 -7.94 -11.80
N ARG A 193 2.32 -8.44 -12.55
CA ARG A 193 0.91 -8.27 -12.18
C ARG A 193 0.54 -9.08 -10.95
N GLU A 194 0.98 -10.35 -10.86
CA GLU A 194 0.74 -11.21 -9.70
C GLU A 194 1.31 -10.62 -8.41
N LEU A 195 2.47 -9.96 -8.49
CA LEU A 195 3.12 -9.29 -7.36
C LEU A 195 2.56 -7.89 -7.09
N GLY A 196 1.87 -7.26 -8.04
CA GLY A 196 1.30 -5.93 -7.89
C GLY A 196 2.17 -4.77 -8.38
N TYR A 197 3.27 -5.04 -9.09
CA TYR A 197 4.06 -3.99 -9.75
C TYR A 197 3.37 -3.38 -10.98
N LEU A 198 2.38 -4.07 -11.55
CA LEU A 198 1.58 -3.62 -12.68
C LEU A 198 0.09 -3.78 -12.37
N LYS A 199 -0.70 -2.78 -12.77
CA LYS A 199 -2.17 -2.81 -12.73
C LYS A 199 -2.76 -3.64 -13.87
#